data_c7031e686d7f3f8db7576292b5719098
#
_entry.id   c7031e686d7f3f8db7576292b5719098
#
_cell.length_a   1.000
_cell.length_b   1.000
_cell.length_c   1.000
_cell.angle_alpha   90.00
_cell.angle_beta   90.00
_cell.angle_gamma   90.00
#
_symmetry.space_group_name_H-M   'P 1'
#
loop_
_entity.id
_entity.type
_entity.pdbx_description
1 polymer ?
#
loop_
_entity_poly.entity_id
_entity_poly.type
_entity_poly.pdbx_seq_one_letter_code
_entity_poly.pdbx_strand_id
1 'polypeptide(L)' 'MNEQACVMMGCKNKSYAPAGTGAVCKDHFLSFLTWRRRRGSTMFAKYAAMTMEERNPVVAEWSKTVKVE' A
#
# COMPACT_ATOMS: atom_id res chain seq x y z
N MET A 1 -22.60 3.83 4.99
CA MET A 1 -21.34 3.73 5.26
C MET A 1 -20.56 2.80 4.43
N ASN A 2 -19.59 3.25 3.86
CA ASN A 2 -18.92 2.46 2.89
C ASN A 2 -17.63 1.96 3.45
N GLU A 3 -17.54 0.67 3.59
CA GLU A 3 -16.27 0.07 3.88
C GLU A 3 -15.59 -0.22 2.59
N GLN A 4 -14.41 0.33 2.43
CA GLN A 4 -13.63 0.03 1.24
C GLN A 4 -12.98 -1.32 1.42
N ALA A 5 -12.96 -2.10 0.35
CA ALA A 5 -12.20 -3.34 0.35
C ALA A 5 -10.75 -3.03 0.02
N CYS A 6 -9.87 -3.99 0.33
CA CYS A 6 -8.47 -3.89 -0.05
C CYS A 6 -8.36 -3.74 -1.56
N VAL A 7 -7.49 -2.82 -2.02
CA VAL A 7 -7.37 -2.55 -3.46
C VAL A 7 -6.61 -3.64 -4.20
N MET A 8 -5.95 -4.54 -3.49
CA MET A 8 -5.21 -5.61 -4.12
C MET A 8 -6.16 -6.55 -4.84
N MET A 9 -5.83 -6.85 -6.09
CA MET A 9 -6.66 -7.72 -6.90
C MET A 9 -6.79 -9.08 -6.23
N GLY A 10 -8.01 -9.56 -6.13
CA GLY A 10 -8.26 -10.87 -5.51
C GLY A 10 -8.39 -10.85 -4.01
N CYS A 11 -8.09 -9.73 -3.36
CA CYS A 11 -8.18 -9.66 -1.91
C CYS A 11 -9.60 -9.26 -1.50
N LYS A 12 -10.17 -10.01 -0.58
CA LYS A 12 -11.53 -9.76 -0.12
C LYS A 12 -11.57 -9.19 1.29
N ASN A 13 -10.42 -8.89 1.86
CA ASN A 13 -10.37 -8.37 3.21
C ASN A 13 -10.80 -6.91 3.23
N LYS A 14 -11.25 -6.47 4.39
CA LYS A 14 -11.61 -5.06 4.57
C LYS A 14 -10.36 -4.21 4.57
N SER A 15 -10.53 -2.96 4.16
CA SER A 15 -9.42 -2.02 4.20
C SER A 15 -9.02 -1.75 5.65
N TYR A 16 -7.73 -1.53 5.85
CA TYR A 16 -7.19 -1.27 7.18
C TYR A 16 -6.46 0.06 7.20
N ALA A 17 -5.70 0.35 6.17
CA ALA A 17 -4.89 1.58 6.13
C ALA A 17 -4.83 2.09 4.70
N PRO A 18 -4.63 3.41 4.52
CA PRO A 18 -4.56 3.97 3.18
C PRO A 18 -3.26 3.57 2.47
N ALA A 19 -3.37 3.44 1.16
CA ALA A 19 -2.23 3.21 0.29
C ALA A 19 -2.44 4.09 -0.92
N GLY A 20 -1.84 5.28 -0.92
CA GLY A 20 -2.14 6.27 -1.92
C GLY A 20 -3.59 6.72 -1.77
N THR A 21 -4.30 6.79 -2.89
CA THR A 21 -5.71 7.16 -2.86
C THR A 21 -6.62 5.97 -2.58
N GLY A 22 -6.06 4.76 -2.50
CA GLY A 22 -6.82 3.57 -2.16
C GLY A 22 -6.55 3.15 -0.73
N ALA A 23 -6.84 1.89 -0.44
CA ALA A 23 -6.64 1.34 0.89
C ALA A 23 -6.31 -0.13 0.77
N VAL A 24 -5.60 -0.65 1.76
CA VAL A 24 -5.23 -2.06 1.78
C VAL A 24 -5.60 -2.66 3.13
N CYS A 25 -5.74 -3.97 3.17
CA CYS A 25 -6.02 -4.65 4.41
C CYS A 25 -4.77 -4.67 5.29
N LYS A 26 -4.95 -5.15 6.52
CA LYS A 26 -3.85 -5.15 7.47
C LYS A 26 -2.66 -5.96 6.97
N ASP A 27 -2.92 -7.14 6.41
CA ASP A 27 -1.83 -7.99 5.93
C ASP A 27 -1.06 -7.32 4.81
N HIS A 28 -1.76 -6.74 3.86
CA HIS A 28 -1.10 -6.06 2.76
C HIS A 28 -0.42 -4.79 3.22
N PHE A 29 -0.99 -4.10 4.22
CA PHE A 29 -0.35 -2.92 4.75
C PHE A 29 0.99 -3.27 5.40
N LEU A 30 1.04 -4.36 6.16
CA LEU A 30 2.29 -4.78 6.78
C LEU A 30 3.32 -5.18 5.74
N SER A 31 2.86 -5.85 4.66
CA SER A 31 3.73 -6.19 3.55
C SER A 31 4.30 -4.94 2.90
N PHE A 32 3.46 -3.93 2.71
CA PHE A 32 3.87 -2.67 2.11
C PHE A 32 4.90 -1.95 2.99
N LEU A 33 4.68 -1.95 4.30
CA LEU A 33 5.64 -1.36 5.22
C LEU A 33 7.00 -2.04 5.12
N THR A 34 7.00 -3.36 5.11
CA THR A 34 8.23 -4.13 5.00
C THR A 34 8.95 -3.82 3.69
N TRP A 35 8.19 -3.74 2.61
CA TRP A 35 8.75 -3.44 1.31
C TRP A 35 9.41 -2.06 1.31
N ARG A 36 8.74 -1.07 1.89
CA ARG A 36 9.31 0.28 1.94
C ARG A 36 10.58 0.32 2.76
N ARG A 37 10.62 -0.42 3.86
CA ARG A 37 11.82 -0.48 4.69
C ARG A 37 12.99 -1.08 3.94
N ARG A 38 12.72 -2.09 3.12
CA ARG A 38 13.77 -2.73 2.35
C ARG A 38 14.30 -1.82 1.26
N ARG A 39 13.51 -0.86 0.81
CA ARG A 39 13.96 0.11 -0.17
C ARG A 39 14.88 1.15 0.43
N GLY A 40 14.95 1.22 1.75
CA GLY A 40 15.87 2.11 2.43
C GLY A 40 15.17 3.25 3.14
N SER A 41 15.87 3.87 4.07
CA SER A 41 15.30 4.94 4.88
C SER A 41 14.95 6.17 4.05
N THR A 42 15.70 6.44 2.97
CA THR A 42 15.41 7.57 2.12
C THR A 42 14.04 7.42 1.46
N MET A 43 13.76 6.24 0.94
CA MET A 43 12.46 5.97 0.33
C MET A 43 11.35 6.10 1.37
N PHE A 44 11.57 5.59 2.56
CA PHE A 44 10.57 5.63 3.62
C PHE A 44 10.23 7.06 3.98
N ALA A 45 11.25 7.92 4.12
CA ALA A 45 11.05 9.32 4.44
C ALA A 45 10.36 10.07 3.32
N LYS A 46 10.74 9.79 2.07
CA LYS A 46 10.11 10.42 0.92
C LYS A 46 8.63 10.09 0.85
N TYR A 47 8.29 8.84 1.10
CA TYR A 47 6.91 8.42 1.04
C TYR A 47 6.06 9.18 2.06
N ALA A 48 6.61 9.40 3.24
CA ALA A 48 5.88 10.12 4.29
C ALA A 48 5.57 11.56 3.89
N ALA A 49 6.41 12.16 3.04
CA ALA A 49 6.22 13.53 2.60
C ALA A 49 5.33 13.66 1.36
N MET A 50 4.96 12.56 0.75
CA MET A 50 4.17 12.59 -0.48
C MET A 50 2.70 12.80 -0.18
N THR A 51 2.00 13.42 -1.15
CA THR A 51 0.55 13.45 -1.10
C THR A 51 0.02 12.06 -1.44
N MET A 52 -1.28 11.85 -1.20
CA MET A 52 -1.90 10.57 -1.52
C MET A 52 -1.76 10.24 -3.00
N GLU A 53 -1.92 11.25 -3.86
CA GLU A 53 -1.80 11.00 -5.30
C GLU A 53 -0.37 10.67 -5.68
N GLU A 54 0.59 11.33 -5.06
CA GLU A 54 2.00 11.06 -5.35
C GLU A 54 2.39 9.65 -4.89
N ARG A 55 1.67 9.10 -3.93
CA ARG A 55 1.96 7.77 -3.44
C ARG A 55 1.45 6.67 -4.36
N ASN A 56 0.54 7.01 -5.27
CA ASN A 56 -0.04 5.99 -6.16
C ASN A 56 1.00 5.24 -6.98
N PRO A 57 1.98 5.90 -7.61
CA PRO A 57 3.01 5.15 -8.34
C PRO A 57 3.82 4.22 -7.44
N VAL A 58 4.05 4.64 -6.21
CA VAL A 58 4.79 3.81 -5.26
C VAL A 58 3.98 2.57 -4.91
N VAL A 59 2.69 2.76 -4.65
CA VAL A 59 1.80 1.64 -4.35
C VAL A 59 1.74 0.69 -5.54
N ALA A 60 1.66 1.22 -6.74
CA ALA A 60 1.61 0.39 -7.95
C ALA A 60 2.88 -0.44 -8.09
N GLU A 61 4.03 0.16 -7.81
CA GLU A 61 5.28 -0.57 -7.90
C GLU A 61 5.33 -1.70 -6.86
N TRP A 62 4.90 -1.41 -5.64
CA TRP A 62 4.85 -2.43 -4.61
C TRP A 62 3.89 -3.56 -4.99
N SER A 63 2.73 -3.20 -5.53
CA SER A 63 1.72 -4.20 -5.83
C SER A 63 2.20 -5.21 -6.86
N LYS A 64 3.14 -4.83 -7.72
CA LYS A 64 3.68 -5.75 -8.70
C LYS A 64 4.57 -6.82 -8.05
N THR A 65 5.04 -6.57 -6.85
CA THR A 65 5.89 -7.53 -6.15
C THR A 65 5.09 -8.45 -5.24
N VAL A 66 3.82 -8.16 -5.04
CA VAL A 66 2.97 -8.95 -4.15
C VAL A 66 2.31 -10.05 -4.95
N LYS A 67 2.40 -11.27 -4.45
CA LYS A 67 1.73 -12.39 -5.08
C LYS A 67 0.39 -12.55 -4.39
N VAL A 68 -0.66 -12.42 -5.16
CA VAL A 68 -2.00 -12.60 -4.64
C VAL A 68 -2.50 -13.94 -5.13
N GLU A 69 -2.92 -14.77 -4.19
CA GLU A 69 -3.38 -16.11 -4.53
C GLU A 69 -4.85 -16.24 -4.40
#